data_6925f797e48e10dd7a371c8f819452ec
#
_entry.id   6925f797e48e10dd7a371c8f819452ec
#
_cell.length_a   1.000
_cell.length_b   1.000
_cell.length_c   1.000
_cell.angle_alpha   90.00
_cell.angle_beta   90.00
_cell.angle_gamma   90.00
#
_symmetry.space_group_name_H-M   'P 1'
#
loop_
_entity.id
_entity.type
_entity.pdbx_description
1 polymer ?
#
loop_
_entity_poly.entity_id
_entity_poly.type
_entity_poly.pdbx_seq_one_letter_code
_entity_poly.pdbx_strand_id
1 'polypeptide(L)'
;TSHAAVVARGMGTCCVAGCSDVMIIEKSHTFTTASGHVFNEGDWLSLDGSTGNVYGEALPTIDAQISGNFETIMQWADEVRTMKVRTNADNPHDAEVAVKFGAEGIGLCRTEHMFFEEGRIPAMREMIVSKDENSRRRALAKLLPMQRSDFKGIYKAMGSRPVTIRFLDPPLHEFLPSDDDDIRSLAKEMGLSFEELKLTVANLHEFNPMLGHRGCRLAVTYPEIAEMQTRA
;
A
#
# COMPACT_ATOMS: atom_id res chain seq x y z
N THR A 1 -13.60 -13.28 4.72
CA THR A 1 -13.55 -11.96 4.05
C THR A 1 -12.24 -11.85 3.28
N SER A 2 -12.29 -11.52 1.99
CA SER A 2 -11.06 -11.43 1.19
C SER A 2 -10.23 -10.21 1.60
N HIS A 3 -8.92 -10.28 1.44
CA HIS A 3 -8.03 -9.14 1.70
C HIS A 3 -8.39 -7.94 0.81
N ALA A 4 -8.79 -8.17 -0.44
CA ALA A 4 -9.24 -7.13 -1.35
C ALA A 4 -10.43 -6.32 -0.81
N ALA A 5 -11.41 -6.97 -0.16
CA ALA A 5 -12.55 -6.28 0.44
C ALA A 5 -12.13 -5.40 1.64
N VAL A 6 -11.13 -5.85 2.42
CA VAL A 6 -10.59 -5.05 3.54
C VAL A 6 -9.84 -3.82 3.02
N VAL A 7 -9.02 -3.99 1.98
CA VAL A 7 -8.27 -2.89 1.36
C VAL A 7 -9.23 -1.88 0.71
N ALA A 8 -10.19 -2.33 -0.08
CA ALA A 8 -11.19 -1.46 -0.71
C ALA A 8 -11.97 -0.64 0.33
N ARG A 9 -12.35 -1.27 1.45
CA ARG A 9 -13.00 -0.55 2.55
C ARG A 9 -12.10 0.51 3.18
N GLY A 10 -10.82 0.20 3.36
CA GLY A 10 -9.82 1.18 3.85
C GLY A 10 -9.64 2.36 2.90
N MET A 11 -9.75 2.13 1.59
CA MET A 11 -9.70 3.15 0.54
C MET A 11 -11.02 3.93 0.39
N GLY A 12 -12.07 3.59 1.12
CA GLY A 12 -13.40 4.15 0.92
C GLY A 12 -14.05 3.76 -0.41
N THR A 13 -13.54 2.72 -1.06
CA THR A 13 -14.01 2.25 -2.36
C THR A 13 -15.00 1.11 -2.18
N CYS A 14 -16.11 1.18 -2.93
CA CYS A 14 -17.11 0.12 -2.93
C CYS A 14 -16.50 -1.18 -3.48
N CYS A 15 -16.86 -2.32 -2.86
CA CYS A 15 -16.34 -3.62 -3.24
C CYS A 15 -17.44 -4.69 -3.14
N VAL A 16 -17.59 -5.48 -4.18
CA VAL A 16 -18.37 -6.72 -4.19
C VAL A 16 -17.38 -7.87 -4.36
N ALA A 17 -17.20 -8.66 -3.31
CA ALA A 17 -16.26 -9.78 -3.30
C ALA A 17 -16.99 -11.13 -3.34
N GLY A 18 -16.33 -12.17 -3.88
CA GLY A 18 -16.90 -13.52 -3.98
C GLY A 18 -17.95 -13.64 -5.09
N CYS A 19 -17.90 -12.78 -6.11
CA CYS A 19 -18.79 -12.83 -7.26
C CYS A 19 -18.34 -13.94 -8.21
N SER A 20 -18.97 -15.12 -8.12
CA SER A 20 -18.73 -16.27 -8.99
C SER A 20 -19.39 -16.14 -10.37
N ASP A 21 -20.28 -15.15 -10.54
CA ASP A 21 -21.10 -14.98 -11.72
C ASP A 21 -20.41 -14.17 -12.83
N VAL A 22 -19.15 -13.80 -12.62
CA VAL A 22 -18.33 -13.11 -13.61
C VAL A 22 -17.13 -13.96 -14.03
N MET A 23 -16.89 -14.02 -15.33
CA MET A 23 -15.72 -14.68 -15.93
C MET A 23 -14.87 -13.64 -16.62
N ILE A 24 -13.66 -13.42 -16.10
CA ILE A 24 -12.71 -12.43 -16.64
C ILE A 24 -11.84 -13.10 -17.71
N ILE A 25 -11.67 -12.43 -18.87
CA ILE A 25 -10.81 -12.84 -19.97
C ILE A 25 -9.76 -11.75 -20.19
N GLU A 26 -8.64 -11.86 -19.48
CA GLU A 26 -7.58 -10.84 -19.48
C GLU A 26 -7.07 -10.51 -20.90
N LYS A 27 -6.86 -11.53 -21.74
CA LYS A 27 -6.34 -11.35 -23.11
C LYS A 27 -7.22 -10.46 -24.00
N SER A 28 -8.52 -10.44 -23.78
CA SER A 28 -9.46 -9.62 -24.55
C SER A 28 -9.92 -8.37 -23.81
N HIS A 29 -9.42 -8.14 -22.58
CA HIS A 29 -9.84 -7.03 -21.72
C HIS A 29 -11.36 -6.98 -21.54
N THR A 30 -11.97 -8.16 -21.32
CA THR A 30 -13.44 -8.28 -21.16
C THR A 30 -13.77 -9.14 -19.95
N PHE A 31 -14.97 -8.96 -19.42
CA PHE A 31 -15.59 -9.98 -18.59
C PHE A 31 -17.00 -10.30 -19.04
N THR A 32 -17.45 -11.51 -18.77
CA THR A 32 -18.79 -11.99 -19.13
C THR A 32 -19.53 -12.38 -17.85
N THR A 33 -20.80 -12.00 -17.74
CA THR A 33 -21.67 -12.41 -16.64
C THR A 33 -22.29 -13.78 -16.91
N ALA A 34 -22.78 -14.45 -15.86
CA ALA A 34 -23.52 -15.71 -16.00
C ALA A 34 -24.76 -15.61 -16.92
N SER A 35 -25.34 -14.40 -17.07
CA SER A 35 -26.43 -14.13 -17.99
C SER A 35 -26.00 -13.90 -19.45
N GLY A 36 -24.69 -13.95 -19.73
CA GLY A 36 -24.13 -13.80 -21.08
C GLY A 36 -23.87 -12.35 -21.52
N HIS A 37 -24.04 -11.36 -20.64
CA HIS A 37 -23.63 -9.99 -20.95
C HIS A 37 -22.11 -9.88 -20.96
N VAL A 38 -21.56 -9.20 -21.97
CA VAL A 38 -20.13 -8.94 -22.12
C VAL A 38 -19.86 -7.46 -21.87
N PHE A 39 -18.90 -7.19 -21.01
CA PHE A 39 -18.40 -5.84 -20.72
C PHE A 39 -16.94 -5.74 -21.18
N ASN A 40 -16.59 -4.61 -21.77
CA ASN A 40 -15.24 -4.31 -22.24
C ASN A 40 -14.53 -3.37 -21.25
N GLU A 41 -13.22 -3.32 -21.35
CA GLU A 41 -12.44 -2.30 -20.64
C GLU A 41 -12.91 -0.90 -21.02
N GLY A 42 -13.19 -0.07 -20.00
CA GLY A 42 -13.74 1.27 -20.16
C GLY A 42 -15.26 1.37 -20.06
N ASP A 43 -16.00 0.26 -20.01
CA ASP A 43 -17.43 0.27 -19.76
C ASP A 43 -17.74 0.69 -18.31
N TRP A 44 -18.81 1.44 -18.13
CA TRP A 44 -19.25 1.88 -16.81
C TRP A 44 -20.00 0.79 -16.05
N LEU A 45 -19.63 0.65 -14.79
CA LEU A 45 -20.32 -0.22 -13.83
C LEU A 45 -20.58 0.53 -12.54
N SER A 46 -21.72 0.28 -11.92
CA SER A 46 -22.01 0.76 -10.57
C SER A 46 -22.11 -0.41 -9.60
N LEU A 47 -21.48 -0.29 -8.44
CA LEU A 47 -21.42 -1.32 -7.42
C LEU A 47 -22.17 -0.88 -6.16
N ASP A 48 -23.00 -1.75 -5.61
CA ASP A 48 -23.60 -1.60 -4.29
C ASP A 48 -23.01 -2.65 -3.35
N GLY A 49 -22.02 -2.26 -2.57
CA GLY A 49 -21.35 -3.16 -1.62
C GLY A 49 -22.23 -3.56 -0.43
N SER A 50 -23.35 -2.89 -0.18
CA SER A 50 -24.27 -3.23 0.90
C SER A 50 -25.19 -4.39 0.51
N THR A 51 -25.65 -4.40 -0.72
CA THR A 51 -26.55 -5.45 -1.25
C THR A 51 -25.79 -6.51 -2.05
N GLY A 52 -24.59 -6.21 -2.53
CA GLY A 52 -23.81 -7.05 -3.44
C GLY A 52 -24.24 -6.94 -4.90
N ASN A 53 -25.09 -5.96 -5.25
CA ASN A 53 -25.54 -5.77 -6.61
C ASN A 53 -24.50 -5.06 -7.48
N VAL A 54 -24.45 -5.47 -8.75
CA VAL A 54 -23.64 -4.85 -9.80
C VAL A 54 -24.57 -4.41 -10.93
N TYR A 55 -24.48 -3.15 -11.32
CA TYR A 55 -25.31 -2.54 -12.37
C TYR A 55 -24.42 -2.22 -13.57
N GLY A 56 -24.87 -2.57 -14.77
CA GLY A 56 -24.15 -2.33 -16.03
C GLY A 56 -24.30 -0.91 -16.58
N GLU A 57 -24.42 0.08 -15.72
CA GLU A 57 -24.59 1.48 -16.08
C GLU A 57 -24.01 2.41 -15.00
N ALA A 58 -23.76 3.67 -15.35
CA ALA A 58 -23.34 4.69 -14.40
C ALA A 58 -24.54 5.21 -13.61
N LEU A 59 -24.64 4.86 -12.33
CA LEU A 59 -25.67 5.36 -11.43
C LEU A 59 -25.14 6.58 -10.63
N PRO A 60 -26.02 7.51 -10.25
CA PRO A 60 -25.66 8.59 -9.33
C PRO A 60 -25.22 8.01 -7.98
N THR A 61 -24.05 8.44 -7.51
CA THR A 61 -23.50 8.04 -6.20
C THR A 61 -23.44 9.23 -5.25
N ILE A 62 -23.45 8.95 -3.95
CA ILE A 62 -23.21 9.92 -2.89
C ILE A 62 -22.00 9.46 -2.08
N ASP A 63 -21.19 10.44 -1.66
CA ASP A 63 -20.05 10.12 -0.79
C ASP A 63 -20.51 9.53 0.54
N ALA A 64 -19.74 8.57 1.04
CA ALA A 64 -19.98 8.00 2.37
C ALA A 64 -19.81 9.10 3.43
N GLN A 65 -20.83 9.28 4.27
CA GLN A 65 -20.83 10.25 5.36
C GLN A 65 -21.32 9.60 6.64
N ILE A 66 -20.74 10.04 7.76
CA ILE A 66 -21.29 9.75 9.09
C ILE A 66 -22.45 10.71 9.28
N SER A 67 -23.69 10.20 9.23
CA SER A 67 -24.89 11.04 9.30
C SER A 67 -26.08 10.28 9.93
N GLY A 68 -27.08 11.03 10.38
CA GLY A 68 -28.35 10.50 10.88
C GLY A 68 -28.18 9.59 12.09
N ASN A 69 -28.87 8.46 12.10
CA ASN A 69 -28.86 7.51 13.23
C ASN A 69 -27.45 6.94 13.50
N PHE A 70 -26.63 6.78 12.47
CA PHE A 70 -25.26 6.30 12.64
C PHE A 70 -24.41 7.33 13.41
N GLU A 71 -24.52 8.59 13.06
CA GLU A 71 -23.85 9.67 13.78
C GLU A 71 -24.29 9.72 15.26
N THR A 72 -25.58 9.59 15.52
CA THR A 72 -26.12 9.55 16.88
C THR A 72 -25.55 8.40 17.71
N ILE A 73 -25.47 7.20 17.12
CA ILE A 73 -24.87 6.03 17.79
C ILE A 73 -23.39 6.26 18.07
N MET A 74 -22.66 6.86 17.13
CA MET A 74 -21.24 7.19 17.33
C MET A 74 -21.04 8.20 18.45
N GLN A 75 -21.91 9.22 18.56
CA GLN A 75 -21.89 10.18 19.67
C GLN A 75 -22.13 9.49 21.02
N TRP A 76 -23.12 8.62 21.13
CA TRP A 76 -23.35 7.85 22.37
C TRP A 76 -22.18 6.94 22.72
N ALA A 77 -21.55 6.33 21.71
CA ALA A 77 -20.33 5.54 21.93
C ALA A 77 -19.18 6.39 22.46
N ASP A 78 -19.01 7.61 21.93
CA ASP A 78 -17.98 8.54 22.38
C ASP A 78 -18.18 9.03 23.83
N GLU A 79 -19.43 9.14 24.31
CA GLU A 79 -19.73 9.51 25.68
C GLU A 79 -19.31 8.46 26.72
N VAL A 80 -19.32 7.16 26.34
CA VAL A 80 -19.09 6.05 27.27
C VAL A 80 -17.75 5.36 27.09
N ARG A 81 -17.11 5.47 25.91
CA ARG A 81 -15.83 4.82 25.65
C ARG A 81 -14.69 5.45 26.44
N THR A 82 -13.76 4.61 26.90
CA THR A 82 -12.53 5.04 27.57
C THR A 82 -11.31 4.92 26.65
N MET A 83 -11.39 4.09 25.60
CA MET A 83 -10.31 3.86 24.65
C MET A 83 -10.44 4.78 23.46
N LYS A 84 -9.28 5.17 22.92
CA LYS A 84 -9.17 5.96 21.68
C LYS A 84 -9.06 5.04 20.47
N VAL A 85 -9.61 5.48 19.33
CA VAL A 85 -9.55 4.76 18.07
C VAL A 85 -8.43 5.32 17.20
N ARG A 86 -7.48 4.46 16.82
CA ARG A 86 -6.42 4.78 15.88
C ARG A 86 -6.56 3.96 14.61
N THR A 87 -6.28 4.57 13.49
CA THR A 87 -6.37 3.95 12.16
C THR A 87 -5.01 3.48 11.65
N ASN A 88 -5.01 2.73 10.55
CA ASN A 88 -3.86 2.59 9.68
C ASN A 88 -3.99 3.59 8.53
N ALA A 89 -2.96 4.37 8.27
CA ALA A 89 -2.86 5.27 7.13
C ALA A 89 -1.39 5.42 6.74
N ASP A 90 -1.10 5.28 5.46
CA ASP A 90 0.26 5.20 4.93
C ASP A 90 0.60 6.37 4.00
N ASN A 91 -0.37 7.27 3.74
CA ASN A 91 -0.21 8.47 2.92
C ASN A 91 -1.06 9.64 3.46
N PRO A 92 -0.81 10.88 3.01
CA PRO A 92 -1.54 12.07 3.50
C PRO A 92 -3.04 12.02 3.22
N HIS A 93 -3.46 11.51 2.06
CA HIS A 93 -4.87 11.42 1.69
C HIS A 93 -5.65 10.51 2.64
N ASP A 94 -5.13 9.29 2.87
CA ASP A 94 -5.76 8.34 3.80
C ASP A 94 -5.83 8.90 5.23
N ALA A 95 -4.79 9.66 5.64
CA ALA A 95 -4.78 10.33 6.93
C ALA A 95 -5.88 11.40 7.03
N GLU A 96 -6.10 12.21 5.97
CA GLU A 96 -7.19 13.19 5.91
C GLU A 96 -8.56 12.54 5.97
N VAL A 97 -8.76 11.47 5.20
CA VAL A 97 -10.01 10.68 5.21
C VAL A 97 -10.25 10.09 6.60
N ALA A 98 -9.23 9.51 7.22
CA ALA A 98 -9.33 8.95 8.55
C ALA A 98 -9.75 10.00 9.60
N VAL A 99 -9.20 11.20 9.53
CA VAL A 99 -9.60 12.32 10.41
C VAL A 99 -11.05 12.72 10.20
N LYS A 100 -11.53 12.77 8.95
CA LYS A 100 -12.96 13.04 8.64
C LYS A 100 -13.88 11.98 9.24
N PHE A 101 -13.44 10.73 9.33
CA PHE A 101 -14.18 9.64 9.96
C PHE A 101 -13.93 9.52 11.46
N GLY A 102 -13.31 10.49 12.10
CA GLY A 102 -13.16 10.58 13.55
C GLY A 102 -11.97 9.82 14.14
N ALA A 103 -10.96 9.44 13.34
CA ALA A 103 -9.75 8.83 13.87
C ALA A 103 -8.98 9.77 14.79
N GLU A 104 -8.57 9.26 15.95
CA GLU A 104 -7.86 10.02 16.98
C GLU A 104 -6.34 9.85 16.93
N GLY A 105 -5.85 9.17 15.90
CA GLY A 105 -4.43 8.98 15.65
C GLY A 105 -4.18 7.91 14.58
N ILE A 106 -2.93 7.78 14.18
CA ILE A 106 -2.47 6.65 13.36
C ILE A 106 -1.79 5.65 14.30
N GLY A 107 -2.32 4.43 14.34
CA GLY A 107 -1.78 3.31 15.10
C GLY A 107 -0.66 2.58 14.39
N LEU A 108 -0.68 2.61 13.04
CA LEU A 108 0.36 2.07 12.20
C LEU A 108 0.41 2.79 10.85
N CYS A 109 1.55 3.40 10.57
CA CYS A 109 1.95 3.86 9.24
C CYS A 109 3.06 2.94 8.72
N ARG A 110 2.81 2.25 7.62
CA ARG A 110 3.72 1.28 7.01
C ARG A 110 4.52 1.95 5.90
N THR A 111 5.78 2.22 6.18
CA THR A 111 6.64 2.99 5.27
C THR A 111 6.97 2.26 3.97
N GLU A 112 6.88 0.94 3.94
CA GLU A 112 7.08 0.14 2.73
C GLU A 112 6.13 0.52 1.61
N HIS A 113 4.87 0.86 1.90
CA HIS A 113 3.90 1.26 0.89
C HIS A 113 4.31 2.52 0.15
N MET A 114 5.03 3.43 0.81
CA MET A 114 5.56 4.63 0.18
C MET A 114 6.61 4.34 -0.89
N PHE A 115 7.34 3.21 -0.78
CA PHE A 115 8.44 2.87 -1.68
C PHE A 115 8.01 2.09 -2.94
N PHE A 116 6.78 1.60 -3.00
CA PHE A 116 6.25 0.91 -4.18
C PHE A 116 5.74 1.87 -5.27
N GLU A 117 5.67 3.17 -5.00
CA GLU A 117 5.30 4.15 -6.02
C GLU A 117 6.30 4.15 -7.18
N GLU A 118 5.80 4.30 -8.41
CA GLU A 118 6.57 4.22 -9.66
C GLU A 118 7.82 5.10 -9.66
N GLY A 119 7.72 6.32 -9.14
CA GLY A 119 8.85 7.26 -9.05
C GLY A 119 9.89 6.94 -7.96
N ARG A 120 9.64 5.94 -7.10
CA ARG A 120 10.47 5.64 -5.92
C ARG A 120 11.08 4.25 -5.97
N ILE A 121 10.37 3.29 -6.56
CA ILE A 121 10.83 1.91 -6.64
C ILE A 121 12.22 1.76 -7.30
N PRO A 122 12.63 2.55 -8.31
CA PRO A 122 13.98 2.46 -8.88
C PRO A 122 15.06 2.79 -7.84
N ALA A 123 14.89 3.84 -7.03
CA ALA A 123 15.86 4.20 -6.00
C ALA A 123 15.91 3.16 -4.86
N MET A 124 14.76 2.55 -4.53
CA MET A 124 14.70 1.46 -3.56
C MET A 124 15.45 0.22 -4.06
N ARG A 125 15.24 -0.15 -5.32
CA ARG A 125 15.95 -1.26 -5.98
C ARG A 125 17.45 -1.00 -6.06
N GLU A 126 17.87 0.23 -6.42
CA GLU A 126 19.27 0.64 -6.41
C GLU A 126 19.91 0.48 -5.03
N MET A 127 19.20 0.84 -3.97
CA MET A 127 19.65 0.64 -2.60
C MET A 127 19.86 -0.85 -2.28
N ILE A 128 18.91 -1.70 -2.68
CA ILE A 128 18.93 -3.15 -2.38
C ILE A 128 20.10 -3.86 -3.08
N VAL A 129 20.38 -3.51 -4.33
CA VAL A 129 21.46 -4.15 -5.11
C VAL A 129 22.85 -3.52 -4.87
N SER A 130 22.93 -2.48 -4.07
CA SER A 130 24.20 -1.83 -3.72
C SER A 130 25.15 -2.77 -2.98
N LYS A 131 26.39 -2.86 -3.45
CA LYS A 131 27.41 -3.77 -2.90
C LYS A 131 28.07 -3.25 -1.62
N ASP A 132 28.05 -1.95 -1.40
CA ASP A 132 28.71 -1.27 -0.29
C ASP A 132 27.81 -0.20 0.34
N GLU A 133 28.16 0.20 1.56
CA GLU A 133 27.41 1.18 2.34
C GLU A 133 27.33 2.56 1.65
N ASN A 134 28.42 3.00 1.01
CA ASN A 134 28.43 4.31 0.36
C ASN A 134 27.44 4.36 -0.82
N SER A 135 27.35 3.28 -1.59
CA SER A 135 26.40 3.15 -2.69
C SER A 135 24.97 3.12 -2.15
N ARG A 136 24.69 2.38 -1.06
CA ARG A 136 23.39 2.39 -0.41
C ARG A 136 23.01 3.77 0.09
N ARG A 137 23.94 4.48 0.74
CA ARG A 137 23.70 5.85 1.23
C ARG A 137 23.38 6.82 0.09
N ARG A 138 24.00 6.68 -1.09
CA ARG A 138 23.64 7.49 -2.28
C ARG A 138 22.22 7.22 -2.76
N ALA A 139 21.80 5.96 -2.81
CA ALA A 139 20.43 5.60 -3.19
C ALA A 139 19.41 6.10 -2.14
N LEU A 140 19.71 5.92 -0.85
CA LEU A 140 18.88 6.42 0.25
C LEU A 140 18.74 7.94 0.25
N ALA A 141 19.78 8.67 -0.16
CA ALA A 141 19.72 10.12 -0.28
C ALA A 141 18.68 10.60 -1.33
N LYS A 142 18.36 9.77 -2.33
CA LYS A 142 17.29 10.05 -3.30
C LYS A 142 15.89 9.86 -2.67
N LEU A 143 15.75 8.87 -1.77
CA LEU A 143 14.49 8.56 -1.08
C LEU A 143 14.17 9.52 0.06
N LEU A 144 15.18 10.03 0.75
CA LEU A 144 15.03 10.90 1.91
C LEU A 144 14.07 12.09 1.69
N PRO A 145 14.21 12.93 0.65
CA PRO A 145 13.30 14.06 0.43
C PRO A 145 11.87 13.62 0.14
N MET A 146 11.68 12.49 -0.53
CA MET A 146 10.38 11.93 -0.87
C MET A 146 9.66 11.49 0.40
N GLN A 147 10.30 10.66 1.23
CA GLN A 147 9.72 10.18 2.47
C GLN A 147 9.48 11.30 3.48
N ARG A 148 10.38 12.29 3.53
CA ARG A 148 10.16 13.51 4.33
C ARG A 148 8.91 14.25 3.91
N SER A 149 8.64 14.33 2.62
CA SER A 149 7.40 14.95 2.10
C SER A 149 6.17 14.19 2.55
N ASP A 150 6.21 12.85 2.54
CA ASP A 150 5.10 12.02 3.00
C ASP A 150 4.82 12.21 4.47
N PHE A 151 5.85 12.11 5.32
CA PHE A 151 5.70 12.30 6.76
C PHE A 151 5.16 13.70 7.07
N LYS A 152 5.69 14.72 6.40
CA LYS A 152 5.19 16.09 6.56
C LYS A 152 3.72 16.23 6.16
N GLY A 153 3.29 15.54 5.09
CA GLY A 153 1.90 15.51 4.66
C GLY A 153 1.00 14.81 5.68
N ILE A 154 1.42 13.63 6.15
CA ILE A 154 0.72 12.88 7.19
C ILE A 154 0.59 13.69 8.49
N TYR A 155 1.68 14.29 8.97
CA TYR A 155 1.64 15.13 10.19
C TYR A 155 0.73 16.34 10.03
N LYS A 156 0.70 16.97 8.86
CA LYS A 156 -0.24 18.07 8.58
C LYS A 156 -1.69 17.60 8.66
N ALA A 157 -2.02 16.47 8.04
CA ALA A 157 -3.36 15.91 8.07
C ALA A 157 -3.79 15.53 9.49
N MET A 158 -2.87 14.95 10.27
CA MET A 158 -3.17 14.49 11.63
C MET A 158 -3.19 15.63 12.68
N GLY A 159 -2.51 16.76 12.42
CA GLY A 159 -2.40 17.87 13.36
C GLY A 159 -1.73 17.45 14.68
N SER A 160 -2.42 17.63 15.81
CA SER A 160 -1.91 17.22 17.13
C SER A 160 -2.13 15.75 17.49
N ARG A 161 -2.73 14.98 16.60
CA ARG A 161 -3.03 13.56 16.84
C ARG A 161 -1.76 12.72 16.74
N PRO A 162 -1.58 11.69 17.58
CA PRO A 162 -0.39 10.84 17.56
C PRO A 162 -0.31 10.00 16.29
N VAL A 163 0.91 9.84 15.77
CA VAL A 163 1.23 9.03 14.61
C VAL A 163 2.30 8.02 14.99
N THR A 164 2.03 6.73 14.84
CA THR A 164 3.00 5.66 15.02
C THR A 164 3.51 5.22 13.66
N ILE A 165 4.80 5.45 13.40
CA ILE A 165 5.46 5.08 12.15
C ILE A 165 6.24 3.79 12.37
N ARG A 166 6.03 2.80 11.51
CA ARG A 166 6.87 1.62 11.42
C ARG A 166 7.95 1.86 10.37
N PHE A 167 9.21 1.70 10.75
CA PHE A 167 10.31 1.69 9.79
C PHE A 167 10.18 0.49 8.85
N LEU A 168 10.98 0.47 7.79
CA LEU A 168 10.97 -0.56 6.76
C LEU A 168 10.98 -1.96 7.42
N ASP A 169 9.91 -2.72 7.19
CA ASP A 169 9.72 -4.02 7.81
C ASP A 169 9.89 -5.20 6.85
N PRO A 170 9.34 -5.21 5.62
CA PRO A 170 9.35 -6.40 4.78
C PRO A 170 10.78 -6.77 4.34
N PRO A 171 11.01 -8.04 4.01
CA PRO A 171 12.26 -8.48 3.39
C PRO A 171 12.52 -7.75 2.08
N LEU A 172 13.80 -7.49 1.79
CA LEU A 172 14.18 -6.66 0.63
C LEU A 172 13.81 -7.30 -0.72
N HIS A 173 13.69 -8.62 -0.79
CA HIS A 173 13.31 -9.30 -2.04
C HIS A 173 11.89 -8.92 -2.53
N GLU A 174 11.00 -8.47 -1.66
CA GLU A 174 9.65 -8.05 -2.04
C GLU A 174 9.63 -6.84 -3.00
N PHE A 175 10.71 -6.05 -3.02
CA PHE A 175 10.87 -4.92 -3.94
C PHE A 175 11.49 -5.29 -5.30
N LEU A 176 11.95 -6.53 -5.44
CA LEU A 176 12.61 -7.03 -6.65
C LEU A 176 11.65 -7.95 -7.43
N PRO A 177 11.74 -7.97 -8.77
CA PRO A 177 10.96 -8.90 -9.56
C PRO A 177 11.40 -10.34 -9.32
N SER A 178 10.48 -11.29 -9.54
CA SER A 178 10.72 -12.71 -9.37
C SER A 178 10.82 -13.49 -10.68
N ASP A 179 10.27 -12.97 -11.78
CA ASP A 179 10.37 -13.63 -13.07
C ASP A 179 11.60 -13.19 -13.86
N ASP A 180 12.08 -14.06 -14.76
CA ASP A 180 13.34 -13.87 -15.47
C ASP A 180 13.30 -12.73 -16.49
N ASP A 181 12.15 -12.39 -17.06
CA ASP A 181 12.04 -11.33 -18.07
C ASP A 181 12.07 -9.95 -17.39
N ASP A 182 11.40 -9.80 -16.28
CA ASP A 182 11.44 -8.59 -15.46
C ASP A 182 12.82 -8.39 -14.80
N ILE A 183 13.50 -9.49 -14.37
CA ILE A 183 14.87 -9.42 -13.88
C ILE A 183 15.82 -8.94 -14.99
N ARG A 184 15.66 -9.42 -16.25
CA ARG A 184 16.47 -8.94 -17.39
C ARG A 184 16.25 -7.47 -17.69
N SER A 185 14.99 -7.04 -17.65
CA SER A 185 14.62 -5.64 -17.88
C SER A 185 15.24 -4.75 -16.80
N LEU A 186 15.11 -5.12 -15.54
CA LEU A 186 15.69 -4.39 -14.42
C LEU A 186 17.22 -4.38 -14.46
N ALA A 187 17.86 -5.49 -14.79
CA ALA A 187 19.32 -5.58 -14.92
C ALA A 187 19.83 -4.60 -15.97
N LYS A 188 19.14 -4.51 -17.13
CA LYS A 188 19.48 -3.57 -18.20
C LYS A 188 19.35 -2.11 -17.75
N GLU A 189 18.28 -1.76 -17.04
CA GLU A 189 18.06 -0.42 -16.48
C GLU A 189 19.15 -0.02 -15.49
N MET A 190 19.61 -0.97 -14.70
CA MET A 190 20.59 -0.75 -13.63
C MET A 190 22.05 -0.91 -14.11
N GLY A 191 22.29 -1.31 -15.36
CA GLY A 191 23.62 -1.57 -15.89
C GLY A 191 24.32 -2.78 -15.24
N LEU A 192 23.55 -3.76 -14.80
CA LEU A 192 24.01 -5.03 -14.20
C LEU A 192 23.87 -6.17 -15.20
N SER A 193 24.60 -7.28 -14.99
CA SER A 193 24.34 -8.50 -15.74
C SER A 193 23.09 -9.21 -15.19
N PHE A 194 22.40 -9.95 -16.06
CA PHE A 194 21.23 -10.73 -15.65
C PHE A 194 21.59 -11.75 -14.55
N GLU A 195 22.70 -12.45 -14.73
CA GLU A 195 23.16 -13.47 -13.79
C GLU A 195 23.48 -12.87 -12.41
N GLU A 196 24.09 -11.70 -12.38
CA GLU A 196 24.40 -11.00 -11.14
C GLU A 196 23.13 -10.58 -10.39
N LEU A 197 22.17 -9.99 -11.09
CA LEU A 197 20.91 -9.59 -10.47
C LEU A 197 20.09 -10.81 -10.03
N LYS A 198 20.01 -11.83 -10.87
CA LYS A 198 19.31 -13.09 -10.54
C LYS A 198 19.90 -13.77 -9.30
N LEU A 199 21.22 -13.79 -9.19
CA LEU A 199 21.89 -14.31 -7.98
C LEU A 199 21.57 -13.46 -6.75
N THR A 200 21.51 -12.15 -6.89
CA THR A 200 21.14 -11.23 -5.79
C THR A 200 19.70 -11.49 -5.33
N VAL A 201 18.76 -11.60 -6.27
CA VAL A 201 17.35 -11.94 -5.95
C VAL A 201 17.26 -13.28 -5.23
N ALA A 202 17.94 -14.31 -5.74
CA ALA A 202 17.96 -15.63 -5.13
C ALA A 202 18.54 -15.63 -3.71
N ASN A 203 19.61 -14.87 -3.47
CA ASN A 203 20.24 -14.75 -2.14
C ASN A 203 19.40 -13.97 -1.13
N LEU A 204 18.55 -13.07 -1.60
CA LEU A 204 17.65 -12.29 -0.74
C LEU A 204 16.32 -13.03 -0.49
N HIS A 205 16.03 -14.09 -1.24
CA HIS A 205 14.78 -14.82 -1.09
C HIS A 205 14.70 -15.51 0.27
N GLU A 206 13.61 -15.27 0.97
CA GLU A 206 13.35 -15.83 2.29
C GLU A 206 12.45 -17.06 2.20
N PHE A 207 12.88 -18.17 2.80
CA PHE A 207 12.05 -19.36 2.90
C PHE A 207 10.80 -19.13 3.74
N ASN A 208 10.92 -18.36 4.82
CA ASN A 208 9.82 -17.90 5.65
C ASN A 208 9.93 -16.38 5.85
N PRO A 209 9.17 -15.57 5.10
CA PRO A 209 9.23 -14.11 5.20
C PRO A 209 8.96 -13.55 6.61
N MET A 210 8.18 -14.26 7.43
CA MET A 210 7.86 -13.84 8.79
C MET A 210 9.07 -13.92 9.74
N LEU A 211 9.95 -14.89 9.50
CA LEU A 211 11.15 -15.15 10.33
C LEU A 211 12.46 -14.68 9.67
N GLY A 212 12.37 -14.18 8.43
CA GLY A 212 13.51 -13.80 7.62
C GLY A 212 14.23 -12.52 8.04
N HIS A 213 15.09 -12.03 7.16
CA HIS A 213 15.89 -10.81 7.35
C HIS A 213 15.03 -9.57 7.12
N ARG A 214 14.26 -9.16 8.12
CA ARG A 214 13.30 -8.06 8.08
C ARG A 214 13.26 -7.27 9.40
N GLY A 215 12.60 -6.13 9.39
CA GLY A 215 12.33 -5.30 10.57
C GLY A 215 13.60 -4.93 11.34
N CYS A 216 13.67 -5.24 12.63
CA CYS A 216 14.82 -4.90 13.46
C CYS A 216 16.12 -5.60 13.02
N ARG A 217 16.05 -6.84 12.48
CA ARG A 217 17.21 -7.53 11.93
C ARG A 217 17.80 -6.78 10.73
N LEU A 218 16.93 -6.29 9.84
CA LEU A 218 17.33 -5.47 8.71
C LEU A 218 17.99 -4.17 9.15
N ALA A 219 17.41 -3.48 10.15
CA ALA A 219 17.93 -2.24 10.70
C ALA A 219 19.29 -2.41 11.43
N VAL A 220 19.57 -3.60 11.96
CA VAL A 220 20.88 -3.92 12.55
C VAL A 220 21.94 -4.15 11.47
N THR A 221 21.57 -4.85 10.38
CA THR A 221 22.51 -5.15 9.29
C THR A 221 22.78 -3.95 8.40
N TYR A 222 21.75 -3.13 8.15
CA TYR A 222 21.81 -1.93 7.32
C TYR A 222 21.31 -0.70 8.08
N PRO A 223 22.05 -0.22 9.10
CA PRO A 223 21.60 0.87 9.97
C PRO A 223 21.33 2.18 9.20
N GLU A 224 21.99 2.38 8.06
CA GLU A 224 21.81 3.54 7.19
C GLU A 224 20.37 3.69 6.68
N ILE A 225 19.58 2.59 6.58
CA ILE A 225 18.16 2.64 6.22
C ILE A 225 17.36 3.29 7.36
N ALA A 226 17.55 2.81 8.58
CA ALA A 226 16.88 3.36 9.76
C ALA A 226 17.30 4.82 10.03
N GLU A 227 18.59 5.15 9.83
CA GLU A 227 19.09 6.51 9.90
C GLU A 227 18.40 7.45 8.92
N MET A 228 18.24 7.00 7.65
CA MET A 228 17.56 7.79 6.63
C MET A 228 16.10 8.04 7.02
N GLN A 229 15.37 7.01 7.44
CA GLN A 229 13.97 7.11 7.85
C GLN A 229 13.80 7.99 9.10
N THR A 230 14.75 7.97 10.03
CA THR A 230 14.74 8.85 11.22
C THR A 230 14.97 10.32 10.86
N ARG A 231 15.74 10.58 9.80
CA ARG A 231 16.01 11.95 9.32
C ARG A 231 14.89 12.50 8.44
N ALA A 232 14.07 11.62 7.88
CA ALA A 232 12.93 12.03 7.07
C ALA A 232 11.85 12.71 7.91
#